data_447703047b4d6b00a52c31f4d1fe2618
#
_entry.id   447703047b4d6b00a52c31f4d1fe2618
#
_cell.length_a   1.000
_cell.length_b   1.000
_cell.length_c   1.000
_cell.angle_alpha   90.00
_cell.angle_beta   90.00
_cell.angle_gamma   90.00
#
_symmetry.space_group_name_H-M   'P 1'
#
loop_
_entity.id
_entity.type
_entity.pdbx_description
1 polymer ?
#
loop_
_entity_poly.entity_id
_entity_poly.type
_entity_poly.pdbx_seq_one_letter_code
_entity_poly.pdbx_strand_id
1 'polypeptide(L)'
;MPITRRRFTITAGSAAVAALFGDFEVACAQSRDDRASRITARPRSNVTWSLSSGPLGLASDGRDGVVQIPDGVPRDRPMPLLLFLHGATQNGAAMLRRVGDAANSAGVAVLAPDSRNGTWDAIRGDFGDDVVFLNRALEHVFERLPVDPDRLAIGGFSDGASYALSLGLANGDVFPRIVANSPGFIVQAPARGKPRLFFSHGTNDQILPIDQCSRVIVPRLRSIGYDVTFREFTGRHELPPEIALEALRWTVA
;
A
#
# COMPACT_ATOMS: atom_id res chain seq x y z
N MET A 1 -36.61 -30.03 -38.89
CA MET A 1 -36.55 -29.34 -37.61
C MET A 1 -35.26 -28.53 -37.58
N PRO A 2 -35.31 -27.18 -37.55
CA PRO A 2 -34.10 -26.36 -37.48
C PRO A 2 -33.71 -26.08 -36.05
N ILE A 3 -32.43 -26.24 -35.73
CA ILE A 3 -31.80 -25.96 -34.45
C ILE A 3 -31.51 -24.47 -34.36
N THR A 4 -32.18 -23.79 -33.43
CA THR A 4 -32.00 -22.37 -33.14
C THR A 4 -30.73 -22.14 -32.30
N ARG A 5 -29.74 -21.48 -32.91
CA ARG A 5 -28.55 -20.94 -32.20
C ARG A 5 -28.96 -19.77 -31.33
N ARG A 6 -28.93 -19.93 -29.99
CA ARG A 6 -29.01 -18.81 -29.04
C ARG A 6 -27.69 -18.05 -29.12
N ARG A 7 -27.75 -16.80 -29.55
CA ARG A 7 -26.68 -15.83 -29.40
C ARG A 7 -26.65 -15.38 -27.94
N PHE A 8 -25.56 -15.67 -27.26
CA PHE A 8 -25.24 -15.04 -25.97
C PHE A 8 -24.67 -13.64 -26.27
N THR A 9 -25.45 -12.62 -25.99
CA THR A 9 -25.00 -11.23 -25.98
C THR A 9 -24.40 -10.97 -24.60
N ILE A 10 -23.06 -10.85 -24.53
CA ILE A 10 -22.36 -10.37 -23.33
C ILE A 10 -22.51 -8.86 -23.36
N THR A 11 -23.44 -8.33 -22.61
CA THR A 11 -23.53 -6.91 -22.29
C THR A 11 -22.50 -6.64 -21.18
N ALA A 12 -21.37 -6.03 -21.56
CA ALA A 12 -20.40 -5.49 -20.63
C ALA A 12 -21.06 -4.37 -19.83
N GLY A 13 -21.33 -4.62 -18.56
CA GLY A 13 -21.92 -3.65 -17.66
C GLY A 13 -20.90 -2.59 -17.24
N SER A 14 -20.87 -1.46 -17.95
CA SER A 14 -20.14 -0.23 -17.56
C SER A 14 -20.83 0.57 -16.44
N ALA A 15 -21.68 -0.04 -15.63
CA ALA A 15 -22.54 0.65 -14.67
C ALA A 15 -22.11 0.55 -13.20
N ALA A 16 -20.99 -0.13 -12.88
CA ALA A 16 -20.63 -0.38 -11.47
C ALA A 16 -19.64 0.65 -10.87
N VAL A 17 -19.07 1.58 -11.65
CA VAL A 17 -18.06 2.53 -11.15
C VAL A 17 -18.67 3.84 -10.64
N ALA A 18 -19.87 4.19 -11.06
CA ALA A 18 -20.50 5.48 -10.70
C ALA A 18 -21.08 5.54 -9.27
N ALA A 19 -21.23 4.42 -8.59
CA ALA A 19 -21.84 4.35 -7.24
C ALA A 19 -20.83 4.47 -6.07
N LEU A 20 -19.52 4.56 -6.35
CA LEU A 20 -18.47 4.66 -5.31
C LEU A 20 -18.04 6.11 -5.00
N PHE A 21 -18.65 7.09 -5.63
CA PHE A 21 -18.32 8.51 -5.43
C PHE A 21 -19.45 9.27 -4.71
N GLY A 22 -19.91 8.70 -3.59
CA GLY A 22 -20.73 9.46 -2.64
C GLY A 22 -19.92 10.67 -2.14
N ASP A 23 -20.59 11.81 -1.99
CA ASP A 23 -20.04 13.07 -1.54
C ASP A 23 -19.12 12.88 -0.34
N PHE A 24 -17.89 13.41 -0.45
CA PHE A 24 -16.90 13.46 0.63
C PHE A 24 -17.35 14.56 1.61
N GLU A 25 -18.53 14.43 2.16
CA GLU A 25 -18.87 15.10 3.40
C GLU A 25 -18.02 14.44 4.49
N VAL A 26 -17.32 15.28 5.25
CA VAL A 26 -16.79 14.90 6.56
C VAL A 26 -18.00 14.65 7.45
N ALA A 27 -18.73 13.59 7.19
CA ALA A 27 -19.83 13.14 8.00
C ALA A 27 -19.23 12.52 9.25
N CYS A 28 -19.33 13.29 10.32
CA CYS A 28 -19.42 12.79 11.69
C CYS A 28 -20.69 11.93 11.74
N ALA A 29 -20.65 10.70 11.31
CA ALA A 29 -21.72 9.73 11.54
C ALA A 29 -21.34 8.30 11.15
N GLN A 30 -21.56 7.45 12.07
CA GLN A 30 -21.50 5.99 12.15
C GLN A 30 -20.10 5.45 12.47
N SER A 31 -19.99 4.99 13.69
CA SER A 31 -18.89 4.23 14.26
C SER A 31 -18.74 2.89 13.52
N ARG A 32 -18.15 2.91 12.31
CA ARG A 32 -17.34 1.78 11.89
C ARG A 32 -16.29 1.62 12.97
N ASP A 33 -16.11 0.41 13.45
CA ASP A 33 -15.20 0.16 14.56
C ASP A 33 -13.82 0.73 14.17
N ASP A 34 -13.48 1.91 14.71
CA ASP A 34 -12.21 2.63 14.45
C ASP A 34 -11.00 1.72 14.75
N ARG A 35 -11.21 0.64 15.52
CA ARG A 35 -10.20 -0.35 15.87
C ARG A 35 -9.82 -1.25 14.70
N ALA A 36 -10.75 -1.56 13.80
CA ALA A 36 -10.49 -2.48 12.70
C ALA A 36 -9.43 -1.96 11.71
N SER A 37 -9.33 -0.64 11.52
CA SER A 37 -8.32 0.01 10.67
C SER A 37 -7.05 0.42 11.42
N ARG A 38 -6.87 0.08 12.72
CA ARG A 38 -5.75 0.59 13.53
C ARG A 38 -4.51 -0.27 13.47
N ILE A 39 -3.41 0.37 13.10
CA ILE A 39 -2.06 -0.15 13.34
C ILE A 39 -1.63 0.29 14.74
N THR A 40 -1.41 -0.68 15.62
CA THR A 40 -0.98 -0.49 17.01
C THR A 40 0.50 -0.73 17.21
N ALA A 41 1.14 -1.46 16.32
CA ALA A 41 2.59 -1.69 16.33
C ALA A 41 3.35 -0.36 16.21
N ARG A 42 4.42 -0.21 17.00
CA ARG A 42 5.28 0.99 17.02
C ARG A 42 6.75 0.60 16.99
N PRO A 43 7.62 1.35 16.27
CA PRO A 43 9.06 1.21 16.41
C PRO A 43 9.48 1.32 17.88
N ARG A 44 10.45 0.50 18.28
CA ARG A 44 10.96 0.46 19.66
C ARG A 44 12.32 1.13 19.72
N SER A 45 12.60 1.79 20.82
CA SER A 45 13.95 2.26 21.17
C SER A 45 14.82 1.08 21.65
N ASN A 46 16.13 1.18 21.48
CA ASN A 46 17.11 0.22 22.01
C ASN A 46 16.96 -1.23 21.52
N VAL A 47 16.54 -1.39 20.26
CA VAL A 47 16.45 -2.70 19.62
C VAL A 47 17.84 -3.16 19.16
N THR A 48 18.22 -4.38 19.53
CA THR A 48 19.41 -5.03 18.98
C THR A 48 19.05 -5.63 17.62
N TRP A 49 19.80 -5.29 16.59
CA TRP A 49 19.59 -5.82 15.24
C TRP A 49 19.82 -7.33 15.19
N SER A 50 18.76 -8.09 14.98
CA SER A 50 18.76 -9.54 14.84
C SER A 50 17.97 -10.05 13.64
N LEU A 51 17.31 -9.13 12.88
CA LEU A 51 16.55 -9.48 11.69
C LEU A 51 17.48 -9.71 10.49
N SER A 52 17.16 -10.70 9.68
CA SER A 52 17.80 -10.99 8.39
C SER A 52 16.78 -10.99 7.27
N SER A 53 17.22 -10.75 6.03
CA SER A 53 16.35 -10.88 4.86
C SER A 53 15.84 -12.31 4.70
N GLY A 54 14.55 -12.46 4.36
CA GLY A 54 13.92 -13.76 4.18
C GLY A 54 12.42 -13.76 4.48
N PRO A 55 11.81 -14.96 4.54
CA PRO A 55 10.42 -15.13 4.95
C PRO A 55 10.21 -14.68 6.39
N LEU A 56 9.00 -14.20 6.71
CA LEU A 56 8.66 -13.76 8.07
C LEU A 56 8.52 -14.94 9.06
N GLY A 57 8.00 -16.08 8.59
CA GLY A 57 7.74 -17.25 9.44
C GLY A 57 6.59 -17.04 10.42
N LEU A 58 5.62 -16.18 10.08
CA LEU A 58 4.53 -15.83 10.97
C LEU A 58 3.22 -16.57 10.67
N ALA A 59 3.08 -17.14 9.48
CA ALA A 59 1.89 -17.86 9.08
C ALA A 59 2.24 -19.24 8.50
N SER A 60 1.44 -20.24 8.85
CA SER A 60 1.60 -21.63 8.41
C SER A 60 0.72 -22.01 7.21
N ASP A 61 -0.18 -21.11 6.79
CA ASP A 61 -1.15 -21.32 5.71
C ASP A 61 -0.61 -20.98 4.31
N GLY A 62 0.68 -20.70 4.21
CA GLY A 62 1.37 -20.36 2.96
C GLY A 62 1.24 -18.90 2.53
N ARG A 63 0.45 -18.08 3.24
CA ARG A 63 0.36 -16.63 3.01
C ARG A 63 1.03 -15.87 4.14
N ASP A 64 2.34 -15.71 4.03
CA ASP A 64 3.17 -15.13 5.08
C ASP A 64 3.67 -13.72 4.70
N GLY A 65 4.72 -13.64 3.95
CA GLY A 65 5.40 -12.43 3.56
C GLY A 65 6.91 -12.55 3.67
N VAL A 66 7.58 -11.52 3.22
CA VAL A 66 9.05 -11.48 3.19
C VAL A 66 9.55 -10.12 3.66
N VAL A 67 10.76 -10.11 4.20
CA VAL A 67 11.50 -8.88 4.50
C VAL A 67 12.81 -8.87 3.72
N GLN A 68 13.18 -7.70 3.20
CA GLN A 68 14.50 -7.44 2.64
C GLN A 68 15.16 -6.30 3.40
N ILE A 69 16.39 -6.53 3.81
CA ILE A 69 17.26 -5.53 4.40
C ILE A 69 18.36 -5.22 3.37
N PRO A 70 18.61 -3.94 3.03
CA PRO A 70 19.63 -3.56 2.08
C PRO A 70 21.03 -4.04 2.49
N ASP A 71 21.84 -4.40 1.51
CA ASP A 71 23.23 -4.79 1.73
C ASP A 71 24.10 -3.59 2.15
N GLY A 72 25.13 -3.85 2.97
CA GLY A 72 26.14 -2.84 3.30
C GLY A 72 25.64 -1.66 4.15
N VAL A 73 24.41 -1.71 4.67
CA VAL A 73 23.90 -0.62 5.53
C VAL A 73 24.54 -0.65 6.91
N PRO A 74 24.82 0.52 7.51
CA PRO A 74 25.33 0.61 8.88
C PRO A 74 24.32 0.02 9.89
N ARG A 75 24.83 -0.78 10.86
CA ARG A 75 24.00 -1.42 11.89
C ARG A 75 23.94 -0.63 13.21
N ASP A 76 24.59 0.51 13.26
CA ASP A 76 24.74 1.38 14.44
C ASP A 76 23.68 2.48 14.55
N ARG A 77 22.78 2.53 13.59
CA ARG A 77 21.70 3.54 13.53
C ARG A 77 20.38 2.96 13.05
N PRO A 78 19.24 3.57 13.45
CA PRO A 78 17.94 3.18 12.93
C PRO A 78 17.84 3.36 11.41
N MET A 79 17.12 2.46 10.76
CA MET A 79 16.99 2.46 9.30
C MET A 79 15.58 2.75 8.83
N PRO A 80 15.44 3.27 7.61
CA PRO A 80 14.14 3.44 6.96
C PRO A 80 13.46 2.09 6.73
N LEU A 81 12.14 2.05 6.88
CA LEU A 81 11.32 0.87 6.56
C LEU A 81 10.13 1.26 5.69
N LEU A 82 9.93 0.55 4.60
CA LEU A 82 8.73 0.60 3.78
C LEU A 82 7.94 -0.70 3.94
N LEU A 83 6.73 -0.62 4.50
CA LEU A 83 5.70 -1.65 4.39
C LEU A 83 5.10 -1.55 2.99
N PHE A 84 5.34 -2.56 2.11
CA PHE A 84 4.95 -2.48 0.70
C PHE A 84 3.99 -3.60 0.29
N LEU A 85 2.77 -3.21 -0.11
CA LEU A 85 1.62 -4.07 -0.31
C LEU A 85 1.45 -4.45 -1.78
N HIS A 86 1.21 -5.73 -2.04
CA HIS A 86 1.08 -6.28 -3.40
C HIS A 86 -0.28 -5.97 -4.05
N GLY A 87 -0.33 -6.01 -5.38
CA GLY A 87 -1.57 -5.93 -6.16
C GLY A 87 -2.40 -7.22 -6.07
N ALA A 88 -3.62 -7.19 -6.63
CA ALA A 88 -4.53 -8.32 -6.67
C ALA A 88 -3.84 -9.60 -7.17
N THR A 89 -4.17 -10.74 -6.58
CA THR A 89 -3.69 -12.08 -6.92
C THR A 89 -2.17 -12.30 -6.80
N GLN A 90 -1.44 -11.33 -6.26
CA GLN A 90 0.01 -11.40 -6.06
C GLN A 90 0.36 -11.78 -4.60
N ASN A 91 1.63 -11.62 -4.25
CA ASN A 91 2.18 -11.84 -2.92
C ASN A 91 3.38 -10.91 -2.67
N GLY A 92 3.86 -10.87 -1.43
CA GLY A 92 4.99 -10.05 -1.02
C GLY A 92 6.28 -10.36 -1.78
N ALA A 93 6.57 -11.63 -2.02
CA ALA A 93 7.75 -12.04 -2.78
C ALA A 93 7.73 -11.53 -4.23
N ALA A 94 6.56 -11.48 -4.87
CA ALA A 94 6.42 -10.89 -6.21
C ALA A 94 6.67 -9.38 -6.19
N MET A 95 6.21 -8.68 -5.15
CA MET A 95 6.50 -7.25 -4.97
C MET A 95 7.98 -7.01 -4.73
N LEU A 96 8.61 -7.81 -3.87
CA LEU A 96 10.02 -7.66 -3.58
C LEU A 96 10.90 -7.82 -4.82
N ARG A 97 10.55 -8.73 -5.74
CA ARG A 97 11.24 -8.83 -7.05
C ARG A 97 11.12 -7.57 -7.90
N ARG A 98 10.09 -6.74 -7.70
CA ARG A 98 9.89 -5.49 -8.46
C ARG A 98 10.61 -4.30 -7.84
N VAL A 99 10.68 -4.24 -6.51
CA VAL A 99 11.19 -3.06 -5.80
C VAL A 99 12.51 -3.31 -5.06
N GLY A 100 12.96 -4.56 -4.94
CA GLY A 100 14.10 -4.93 -4.10
C GLY A 100 15.42 -4.27 -4.50
N ASP A 101 15.73 -4.21 -5.80
CA ASP A 101 16.94 -3.54 -6.29
C ASP A 101 16.89 -2.02 -6.02
N ALA A 102 15.73 -1.42 -6.23
CA ALA A 102 15.50 -0.02 -5.93
C ALA A 102 15.60 0.26 -4.42
N ALA A 103 15.08 -0.65 -3.58
CA ALA A 103 15.15 -0.58 -2.13
C ALA A 103 16.60 -0.71 -1.64
N ASN A 104 17.35 -1.65 -2.19
CA ASN A 104 18.76 -1.82 -1.90
C ASN A 104 19.55 -0.54 -2.25
N SER A 105 19.32 0.02 -3.45
CA SER A 105 19.97 1.25 -3.92
C SER A 105 19.60 2.49 -3.10
N ALA A 106 18.39 2.53 -2.52
CA ALA A 106 17.93 3.63 -1.67
C ALA A 106 18.28 3.45 -0.19
N GLY A 107 18.80 2.30 0.23
CA GLY A 107 19.10 1.99 1.62
C GLY A 107 17.83 1.84 2.49
N VAL A 108 16.72 1.33 1.93
CA VAL A 108 15.43 1.17 2.59
C VAL A 108 15.13 -0.30 2.81
N ALA A 109 14.86 -0.70 4.06
CA ALA A 109 14.31 -2.03 4.32
C ALA A 109 12.88 -2.12 3.79
N VAL A 110 12.51 -3.27 3.23
CA VAL A 110 11.16 -3.52 2.73
C VAL A 110 10.54 -4.69 3.46
N LEU A 111 9.40 -4.46 4.09
CA LEU A 111 8.51 -5.49 4.60
C LEU A 111 7.39 -5.67 3.58
N ALA A 112 7.31 -6.83 2.96
CA ALA A 112 6.33 -7.17 1.93
C ALA A 112 5.48 -8.36 2.39
N PRO A 113 4.39 -8.12 3.16
CA PRO A 113 3.48 -9.18 3.63
C PRO A 113 2.56 -9.64 2.51
N ASP A 114 1.99 -10.83 2.67
CA ASP A 114 0.91 -11.34 1.86
C ASP A 114 -0.44 -10.90 2.46
N SER A 115 -1.41 -10.55 1.62
CA SER A 115 -2.81 -10.42 2.04
C SER A 115 -3.37 -11.78 2.48
N ARG A 116 -4.35 -11.79 3.36
CA ARG A 116 -4.96 -13.05 3.85
C ARG A 116 -5.76 -13.79 2.77
N ASN A 117 -6.13 -13.10 1.70
CA ASN A 117 -6.84 -13.65 0.56
C ASN A 117 -6.17 -13.26 -0.77
N GLY A 118 -6.88 -13.40 -1.90
CA GLY A 118 -6.38 -13.00 -3.22
C GLY A 118 -6.14 -11.51 -3.39
N THR A 119 -6.72 -10.67 -2.53
CA THR A 119 -6.45 -9.25 -2.36
C THR A 119 -6.73 -8.85 -0.91
N TRP A 120 -6.48 -7.59 -0.57
CA TRP A 120 -6.62 -7.02 0.76
C TRP A 120 -8.11 -6.89 1.15
N ASP A 121 -8.44 -7.18 2.40
CA ASP A 121 -9.83 -7.30 2.89
C ASP A 121 -10.68 -6.05 2.62
N ALA A 122 -10.18 -4.85 2.93
CA ALA A 122 -10.92 -3.61 2.72
C ALA A 122 -11.11 -3.22 1.23
N ILE A 123 -10.47 -3.92 0.28
CA ILE A 123 -10.72 -3.73 -1.16
C ILE A 123 -12.10 -4.29 -1.55
N ARG A 124 -12.58 -5.30 -0.83
CA ARG A 124 -13.86 -5.99 -1.10
C ARG A 124 -14.88 -5.88 0.03
N GLY A 125 -14.48 -5.31 1.15
CA GLY A 125 -15.30 -5.22 2.36
C GLY A 125 -14.77 -4.16 3.31
N ASP A 126 -14.54 -4.55 4.54
CA ASP A 126 -14.01 -3.69 5.61
C ASP A 126 -12.62 -4.15 6.05
N PHE A 127 -11.89 -3.28 6.75
CA PHE A 127 -10.63 -3.64 7.41
C PHE A 127 -10.85 -4.74 8.46
N GLY A 128 -9.93 -5.69 8.55
CA GLY A 128 -10.04 -6.85 9.46
C GLY A 128 -8.76 -7.66 9.56
N ASP A 129 -8.78 -8.90 9.07
CA ASP A 129 -7.70 -9.89 9.25
C ASP A 129 -6.37 -9.45 8.65
N ASP A 130 -6.38 -8.69 7.54
CA ASP A 130 -5.16 -8.14 6.97
C ASP A 130 -4.51 -7.15 7.92
N VAL A 131 -5.28 -6.26 8.59
CA VAL A 131 -4.74 -5.32 9.57
C VAL A 131 -4.15 -6.05 10.79
N VAL A 132 -4.80 -7.12 11.25
CA VAL A 132 -4.29 -7.97 12.33
C VAL A 132 -2.94 -8.57 11.94
N PHE A 133 -2.82 -9.11 10.72
CA PHE A 133 -1.57 -9.68 10.25
C PHE A 133 -0.48 -8.60 10.03
N LEU A 134 -0.83 -7.44 9.49
CA LEU A 134 0.09 -6.32 9.32
C LEU A 134 0.65 -5.82 10.65
N ASN A 135 -0.18 -5.73 11.70
CA ASN A 135 0.29 -5.41 13.05
C ASN A 135 1.34 -6.44 13.53
N ARG A 136 1.03 -7.72 13.40
CA ARG A 136 1.92 -8.80 13.80
C ARG A 136 3.24 -8.80 13.03
N ALA A 137 3.19 -8.54 11.71
CA ALA A 137 4.38 -8.43 10.86
C ALA A 137 5.25 -7.21 11.23
N LEU A 138 4.63 -6.07 11.51
CA LEU A 138 5.33 -4.87 11.97
C LEU A 138 5.96 -5.08 13.37
N GLU A 139 5.24 -5.68 14.31
CA GLU A 139 5.77 -6.02 15.64
C GLU A 139 6.99 -6.93 15.52
N HIS A 140 6.91 -7.97 14.68
CA HIS A 140 8.04 -8.88 14.42
C HIS A 140 9.29 -8.13 13.93
N VAL A 141 9.11 -7.16 13.02
CA VAL A 141 10.21 -6.32 12.52
C VAL A 141 10.72 -5.37 13.61
N PHE A 142 9.83 -4.64 14.29
CA PHE A 142 10.19 -3.63 15.29
C PHE A 142 10.88 -4.21 16.54
N GLU A 143 10.70 -5.49 16.81
CA GLU A 143 11.41 -6.19 17.88
C GLU A 143 12.84 -6.57 17.51
N ARG A 144 13.17 -6.63 16.22
CA ARG A 144 14.41 -7.23 15.69
C ARG A 144 15.23 -6.30 14.80
N LEU A 145 14.67 -5.15 14.44
CA LEU A 145 15.31 -4.14 13.58
C LEU A 145 15.10 -2.76 14.18
N PRO A 146 16.15 -1.99 14.45
CA PRO A 146 16.01 -0.57 14.79
C PRO A 146 15.43 0.20 13.61
N VAL A 147 14.17 0.59 13.70
CA VAL A 147 13.47 1.34 12.63
C VAL A 147 13.37 2.80 13.02
N ASP A 148 13.67 3.68 12.06
CA ASP A 148 13.51 5.12 12.21
C ASP A 148 12.01 5.49 12.04
N PRO A 149 11.34 5.97 13.10
CA PRO A 149 9.92 6.32 13.02
C PRO A 149 9.64 7.46 12.04
N ASP A 150 10.57 8.39 11.83
CA ASP A 150 10.42 9.50 10.89
C ASP A 150 10.60 9.07 9.42
N ARG A 151 11.17 7.89 9.19
CA ARG A 151 11.37 7.26 7.89
C ARG A 151 10.65 5.91 7.77
N LEU A 152 9.54 5.77 8.51
CA LEU A 152 8.60 4.66 8.35
C LEU A 152 7.54 5.04 7.32
N ALA A 153 7.39 4.21 6.29
CA ALA A 153 6.43 4.42 5.22
C ALA A 153 5.54 3.20 5.02
N ILE A 154 4.34 3.44 4.51
CA ILE A 154 3.48 2.42 3.93
C ILE A 154 3.27 2.71 2.45
N GLY A 155 3.25 1.69 1.62
CA GLY A 155 3.01 1.87 0.19
C GLY A 155 2.53 0.59 -0.47
N GLY A 156 2.29 0.67 -1.77
CA GLY A 156 1.85 -0.48 -2.54
C GLY A 156 1.67 -0.19 -4.01
N PHE A 157 1.20 -1.21 -4.73
CA PHE A 157 0.88 -1.16 -6.14
C PHE A 157 -0.55 -1.67 -6.38
N SER A 158 -1.34 -0.99 -7.25
CA SER A 158 -2.70 -1.41 -7.63
C SER A 158 -3.63 -1.51 -6.40
N ASP A 159 -4.26 -2.68 -6.13
CA ASP A 159 -5.06 -2.93 -4.93
C ASP A 159 -4.25 -2.64 -3.66
N GLY A 160 -2.97 -3.05 -3.62
CA GLY A 160 -2.07 -2.74 -2.52
C GLY A 160 -1.83 -1.23 -2.35
N ALA A 161 -1.84 -0.44 -3.43
CA ALA A 161 -1.74 1.01 -3.35
C ALA A 161 -3.02 1.65 -2.79
N SER A 162 -4.19 1.16 -3.21
CA SER A 162 -5.49 1.61 -2.69
C SER A 162 -5.62 1.30 -1.20
N TYR A 163 -5.20 0.09 -0.80
CA TYR A 163 -5.18 -0.33 0.60
C TYR A 163 -4.18 0.46 1.44
N ALA A 164 -2.92 0.60 0.95
CA ALA A 164 -1.87 1.36 1.63
C ALA A 164 -2.25 2.84 1.82
N LEU A 165 -2.87 3.45 0.81
CA LEU A 165 -3.36 4.82 0.89
C LEU A 165 -4.45 4.95 1.97
N SER A 166 -5.42 4.04 1.97
CA SER A 166 -6.54 4.02 2.92
C SER A 166 -6.06 3.79 4.36
N LEU A 167 -5.28 2.73 4.57
CA LEU A 167 -4.75 2.37 5.88
C LEU A 167 -3.74 3.39 6.40
N GLY A 168 -2.90 3.94 5.50
CA GLY A 168 -1.93 4.97 5.83
C GLY A 168 -2.57 6.28 6.27
N LEU A 169 -3.65 6.72 5.60
CA LEU A 169 -4.42 7.90 6.03
C LEU A 169 -5.08 7.68 7.40
N ALA A 170 -5.59 6.47 7.68
CA ALA A 170 -6.14 6.10 8.99
C ALA A 170 -5.07 5.98 10.09
N ASN A 171 -3.79 5.89 9.72
CA ASN A 171 -2.65 5.69 10.62
C ASN A 171 -1.47 6.63 10.31
N GLY A 172 -1.74 7.87 9.92
CA GLY A 172 -0.68 8.87 9.67
C GLY A 172 0.08 9.29 10.93
N ASP A 173 -0.37 8.85 12.11
CA ASP A 173 0.36 8.91 13.36
C ASP A 173 1.43 7.81 13.51
N VAL A 174 1.39 6.80 12.63
CA VAL A 174 2.38 5.71 12.53
C VAL A 174 3.23 5.86 11.29
N PHE A 175 2.59 6.16 10.17
CA PHE A 175 3.24 6.26 8.86
C PHE A 175 3.30 7.72 8.42
N PRO A 176 4.44 8.42 8.65
CA PRO A 176 4.60 9.80 8.19
C PRO A 176 4.64 9.93 6.66
N ARG A 177 4.80 8.81 5.95
CA ARG A 177 4.88 8.78 4.48
C ARG A 177 4.04 7.66 3.88
N ILE A 178 3.33 7.97 2.78
CA ILE A 178 2.52 7.01 2.03
C ILE A 178 2.94 7.02 0.56
N VAL A 179 3.17 5.84 -0.02
CA VAL A 179 3.51 5.65 -1.44
C VAL A 179 2.41 4.88 -2.14
N ALA A 180 1.69 5.53 -3.06
CA ALA A 180 0.57 4.95 -3.79
C ALA A 180 0.89 4.87 -5.30
N ASN A 181 1.24 3.67 -5.78
CA ASN A 181 1.55 3.44 -7.19
C ASN A 181 0.32 2.84 -7.89
N SER A 182 -0.29 3.59 -8.79
CA SER A 182 -1.54 3.27 -9.51
C SER A 182 -2.69 2.87 -8.56
N PRO A 183 -3.05 3.69 -7.55
CA PRO A 183 -4.20 3.42 -6.69
C PRO A 183 -5.51 3.63 -7.47
N GLY A 184 -6.56 2.84 -7.13
CA GLY A 184 -7.89 2.99 -7.70
C GLY A 184 -8.79 3.95 -6.91
N PHE A 185 -8.74 3.85 -5.57
CA PHE A 185 -9.68 4.55 -4.66
C PHE A 185 -9.14 4.63 -3.23
N ILE A 186 -9.90 5.29 -2.37
CA ILE A 186 -9.66 5.34 -0.92
C ILE A 186 -10.86 4.72 -0.21
N VAL A 187 -10.61 3.69 0.62
CA VAL A 187 -11.60 3.15 1.55
C VAL A 187 -11.73 4.11 2.73
N GLN A 188 -12.95 4.47 3.08
CA GLN A 188 -13.20 5.42 4.15
C GLN A 188 -12.88 4.84 5.52
N ALA A 189 -12.04 5.55 6.26
CA ALA A 189 -11.76 5.34 7.68
C ALA A 189 -11.40 6.70 8.31
N PRO A 190 -11.52 6.86 9.64
CA PRO A 190 -11.12 8.10 10.30
C PRO A 190 -9.65 8.41 10.08
N ALA A 191 -9.35 9.54 9.42
CA ALA A 191 -7.98 9.95 9.13
C ALA A 191 -7.27 10.44 10.40
N ARG A 192 -5.96 10.15 10.51
CA ARG A 192 -5.11 10.56 11.63
C ARG A 192 -3.80 11.14 11.12
N GLY A 193 -3.33 12.18 11.76
CA GLY A 193 -2.10 12.87 11.34
C GLY A 193 -2.23 13.52 9.97
N LYS A 194 -1.09 13.90 9.40
CA LYS A 194 -0.96 14.51 8.08
C LYS A 194 0.26 13.94 7.37
N PRO A 195 0.24 12.65 6.97
CA PRO A 195 1.35 12.06 6.24
C PRO A 195 1.60 12.76 4.92
N ARG A 196 2.85 12.79 4.48
CA ARG A 196 3.22 13.17 3.12
C ARG A 196 2.89 12.02 2.16
N LEU A 197 2.51 12.34 0.93
CA LEU A 197 2.01 11.38 -0.03
C LEU A 197 2.83 11.42 -1.33
N PHE A 198 3.24 10.26 -1.82
CA PHE A 198 3.80 10.10 -3.15
C PHE A 198 2.83 9.26 -3.98
N PHE A 199 2.42 9.78 -5.13
CA PHE A 199 1.61 9.08 -6.11
C PHE A 199 2.41 8.87 -7.39
N SER A 200 2.26 7.71 -8.01
CA SER A 200 2.65 7.50 -9.40
C SER A 200 1.52 6.82 -10.17
N HIS A 201 1.36 7.13 -11.47
CA HIS A 201 0.33 6.52 -12.29
C HIS A 201 0.70 6.56 -13.77
N GLY A 202 0.50 5.45 -14.49
CA GLY A 202 0.69 5.36 -15.94
C GLY A 202 -0.45 6.08 -16.68
N THR A 203 -0.10 6.94 -17.65
CA THR A 203 -1.10 7.70 -18.43
C THR A 203 -1.95 6.83 -19.37
N ASN A 204 -1.47 5.61 -19.69
CA ASN A 204 -2.15 4.63 -20.53
C ASN A 204 -2.66 3.42 -19.72
N ASP A 205 -2.88 3.60 -18.41
CA ASP A 205 -3.42 2.56 -17.54
C ASP A 205 -4.87 2.23 -17.94
N GLN A 206 -5.08 0.99 -18.38
CA GLN A 206 -6.39 0.50 -18.83
C GLN A 206 -7.13 -0.32 -17.75
N ILE A 207 -6.43 -0.66 -16.66
CA ILE A 207 -6.98 -1.40 -15.52
C ILE A 207 -7.61 -0.43 -14.53
N LEU A 208 -6.86 0.59 -14.16
CA LEU A 208 -7.28 1.69 -13.30
C LEU A 208 -7.03 3.02 -14.02
N PRO A 209 -7.96 3.48 -14.89
CA PRO A 209 -7.72 4.66 -15.71
C PRO A 209 -7.39 5.89 -14.87
N ILE A 210 -6.25 6.53 -15.17
CA ILE A 210 -5.70 7.64 -14.38
C ILE A 210 -6.70 8.79 -14.17
N ASP A 211 -7.54 9.08 -15.19
CA ASP A 211 -8.55 10.14 -15.15
C ASP A 211 -9.67 9.85 -14.15
N GLN A 212 -9.91 8.57 -13.84
CA GLN A 212 -10.91 8.13 -12.87
C GLN A 212 -10.31 7.86 -11.48
N CYS A 213 -9.00 7.79 -11.38
CA CYS A 213 -8.26 7.40 -10.19
C CYS A 213 -7.38 8.56 -9.66
N SER A 214 -6.09 8.54 -9.93
CA SER A 214 -5.15 9.50 -9.32
C SER A 214 -5.42 10.96 -9.70
N ARG A 215 -5.88 11.26 -10.90
CA ARG A 215 -6.27 12.63 -11.30
C ARG A 215 -7.50 13.16 -10.57
N VAL A 216 -8.30 12.28 -9.96
CA VAL A 216 -9.42 12.65 -9.07
C VAL A 216 -8.96 12.69 -7.61
N ILE A 217 -8.20 11.68 -7.16
CA ILE A 217 -7.78 11.53 -5.76
C ILE A 217 -6.81 12.65 -5.36
N VAL A 218 -5.77 12.92 -6.16
CA VAL A 218 -4.71 13.87 -5.82
C VAL A 218 -5.22 15.28 -5.58
N PRO A 219 -6.02 15.91 -6.47
CA PRO A 219 -6.56 17.25 -6.21
C PRO A 219 -7.40 17.32 -4.94
N ARG A 220 -8.20 16.28 -4.64
CA ARG A 220 -9.00 16.22 -3.41
C ARG A 220 -8.13 16.19 -2.15
N LEU A 221 -7.07 15.36 -2.14
CA LEU A 221 -6.15 15.31 -1.00
C LEU A 221 -5.43 16.64 -0.80
N ARG A 222 -4.98 17.28 -1.89
CA ARG A 222 -4.37 18.62 -1.83
C ARG A 222 -5.34 19.68 -1.30
N SER A 223 -6.60 19.65 -1.72
CA SER A 223 -7.62 20.63 -1.27
C SER A 223 -7.93 20.56 0.22
N ILE A 224 -7.72 19.40 0.84
CA ILE A 224 -7.86 19.21 2.30
C ILE A 224 -6.52 19.25 3.04
N GLY A 225 -5.45 19.78 2.38
CA GLY A 225 -4.18 20.16 3.01
C GLY A 225 -3.16 19.04 3.15
N TYR A 226 -3.21 17.97 2.34
CA TYR A 226 -2.12 17.01 2.26
C TYR A 226 -1.01 17.49 1.33
N ASP A 227 0.25 17.24 1.72
CA ASP A 227 1.41 17.40 0.83
C ASP A 227 1.50 16.20 -0.11
N VAL A 228 1.26 16.42 -1.41
CA VAL A 228 1.19 15.34 -2.41
C VAL A 228 2.17 15.60 -3.55
N THR A 229 3.18 14.74 -3.66
CA THR A 229 4.00 14.58 -4.86
C THR A 229 3.26 13.66 -5.83
N PHE A 230 3.04 14.09 -7.06
CA PHE A 230 2.38 13.27 -8.07
C PHE A 230 3.23 13.14 -9.33
N ARG A 231 3.53 11.91 -9.71
CA ARG A 231 4.33 11.51 -10.86
C ARG A 231 3.48 10.75 -11.86
N GLU A 232 3.07 11.39 -12.94
CA GLU A 232 2.54 10.71 -14.12
C GLU A 232 3.70 10.22 -15.00
N PHE A 233 3.54 9.05 -15.60
CA PHE A 233 4.52 8.51 -16.55
C PHE A 233 3.82 7.89 -17.76
N THR A 234 4.51 7.87 -18.91
CA THR A 234 4.01 7.19 -20.10
C THR A 234 4.16 5.69 -19.92
N GLY A 235 3.07 5.00 -19.56
CA GLY A 235 3.07 3.58 -19.28
C GLY A 235 1.66 3.07 -19.03
N ARG A 236 1.54 1.75 -18.89
CA ARG A 236 0.28 1.05 -18.59
C ARG A 236 0.10 0.87 -17.08
N HIS A 237 -0.66 -0.16 -16.68
CA HIS A 237 -0.81 -0.59 -15.28
C HIS A 237 0.45 -1.31 -14.80
N GLU A 238 1.47 -0.56 -14.45
CA GLU A 238 2.80 -1.07 -14.13
C GLU A 238 3.52 -0.18 -13.10
N LEU A 239 4.59 -0.69 -12.54
CA LEU A 239 5.53 0.07 -11.70
C LEU A 239 6.92 -0.05 -12.34
N PRO A 240 7.33 0.93 -13.16
CA PRO A 240 8.66 0.97 -13.78
C PRO A 240 9.77 1.07 -12.72
N PRO A 241 10.94 0.47 -12.96
CA PRO A 241 12.06 0.48 -12.01
C PRO A 241 12.50 1.90 -11.60
N GLU A 242 12.52 2.85 -12.52
CA GLU A 242 12.86 4.25 -12.25
C GLU A 242 11.85 4.95 -11.36
N ILE A 243 10.56 4.64 -11.52
CA ILE A 243 9.48 5.15 -10.66
C ILE A 243 9.57 4.50 -9.27
N ALA A 244 9.84 3.20 -9.19
CA ALA A 244 10.07 2.51 -7.93
C ALA A 244 11.26 3.13 -7.16
N LEU A 245 12.37 3.40 -7.85
CA LEU A 245 13.54 4.03 -7.25
C LEU A 245 13.26 5.47 -6.79
N GLU A 246 12.53 6.26 -7.60
CA GLU A 246 12.11 7.61 -7.21
C GLU A 246 11.25 7.58 -5.95
N ALA A 247 10.24 6.69 -5.90
CA ALA A 247 9.36 6.52 -4.75
C ALA A 247 10.14 6.14 -3.49
N LEU A 248 11.08 5.20 -3.59
CA LEU A 248 11.91 4.75 -2.46
C LEU A 248 12.86 5.85 -1.96
N ARG A 249 13.50 6.60 -2.85
CA ARG A 249 14.32 7.76 -2.48
C ARG A 249 13.50 8.84 -1.80
N TRP A 250 12.27 9.06 -2.26
CA TRP A 250 11.35 10.00 -1.64
C TRP A 250 10.98 9.59 -0.19
N THR A 251 10.94 8.29 0.12
CA THR A 251 10.65 7.84 1.50
C THR A 251 11.74 8.18 2.50
N VAL A 252 12.93 8.55 2.07
CA VAL A 252 14.08 8.87 2.94
C VAL A 252 14.54 10.33 2.84
N ALA A 253 13.89 11.13 1.97
CA ALA A 253 14.19 12.55 1.74
C ALA A 253 13.67 13.47 2.86
#